data_dd9ca4404eba87184a2580ccee35c1a1
#
_entry.id   dd9ca4404eba87184a2580ccee35c1a1
#
_cell.length_a   1.000
_cell.length_b   1.000
_cell.length_c   1.000
_cell.angle_alpha   90.00
_cell.angle_beta   90.00
_cell.angle_gamma   90.00
#
_symmetry.space_group_name_H-M   'P 1'
#
loop_
_entity.id
_entity.type
_entity.pdbx_description
1 polymer ?
#
loop_
_entity_poly.entity_id
_entity_poly.type
_entity_poly.pdbx_seq_one_letter_code
_entity_poly.pdbx_strand_id
1 'polypeptide(L)'
;MDGLKFCLKYSFLLIVLLFLNGCSNIYWGSIKNNTSEVINVKLTFSNKHGTHFLELQPIKSQENELWHYEQSSLVLTKIDKNLSKVEAINSEGCTVIFNREAIDKKVEEHQLEVVIEPQDFIDACAKQ
;
A
#
# COMPACT_ATOMS: atom_id res chain seq x y z
N MET A 1 17.47 -44.69 29.16
CA MET A 1 17.56 -44.41 27.71
C MET A 1 16.26 -43.86 27.10
N ASP A 2 15.11 -44.24 27.61
CA ASP A 2 13.82 -43.75 27.04
C ASP A 2 13.51 -42.30 27.37
N GLY A 3 13.99 -41.75 28.50
CA GLY A 3 13.80 -40.35 28.87
C GLY A 3 14.50 -39.36 27.93
N LEU A 4 15.66 -39.73 27.40
CA LEU A 4 16.41 -38.88 26.49
C LEU A 4 15.75 -38.74 25.12
N LYS A 5 15.15 -39.83 24.62
CA LYS A 5 14.37 -39.83 23.37
C LYS A 5 13.06 -39.06 23.51
N PHE A 6 12.47 -39.09 24.69
CA PHE A 6 11.26 -38.32 25.01
C PHE A 6 11.56 -36.80 25.05
N CYS A 7 12.62 -36.38 25.74
CA CYS A 7 13.06 -35.00 25.75
C CYS A 7 13.40 -34.47 24.35
N LEU A 8 14.04 -35.28 23.52
CA LEU A 8 14.42 -34.85 22.16
C LEU A 8 13.19 -34.62 21.25
N LYS A 9 12.15 -35.49 21.38
CA LYS A 9 10.90 -35.32 20.63
C LYS A 9 10.14 -34.07 21.01
N TYR A 10 10.05 -33.77 22.32
CA TYR A 10 9.35 -32.57 22.78
C TYR A 10 10.13 -31.28 22.50
N SER A 11 11.46 -31.35 22.55
CA SER A 11 12.32 -30.22 22.16
C SER A 11 12.18 -29.87 20.68
N PHE A 12 12.10 -30.87 19.81
CA PHE A 12 11.86 -30.66 18.38
C PHE A 12 10.49 -30.08 18.10
N LEU A 13 9.45 -30.56 18.79
CA LEU A 13 8.10 -30.02 18.66
C LEU A 13 8.00 -28.57 19.13
N LEU A 14 8.70 -28.22 20.21
CA LEU A 14 8.73 -26.84 20.74
C LEU A 14 9.44 -25.90 19.75
N ILE A 15 10.53 -26.34 19.13
CA ILE A 15 11.26 -25.58 18.11
C ILE A 15 10.38 -25.34 16.89
N VAL A 16 9.65 -26.36 16.41
CA VAL A 16 8.73 -26.23 15.26
C VAL A 16 7.60 -25.25 15.58
N LEU A 17 7.06 -25.25 16.79
CA LEU A 17 6.02 -24.31 17.23
C LEU A 17 6.52 -22.86 17.29
N LEU A 18 7.79 -22.63 17.58
CA LEU A 18 8.40 -21.28 17.59
C LEU A 18 8.57 -20.72 16.16
N PHE A 19 8.71 -21.57 15.15
CA PHE A 19 8.80 -21.15 13.76
C PHE A 19 7.44 -20.87 13.09
N LEU A 20 6.33 -21.24 13.74
CA LEU A 20 4.98 -21.02 13.22
C LEU A 20 4.43 -19.62 13.53
N ASN A 21 5.15 -18.79 14.28
CA ASN A 21 4.81 -17.39 14.43
C ASN A 21 5.19 -16.65 13.15
N GLY A 22 4.28 -16.63 12.18
CA GLY A 22 4.41 -15.82 10.98
C GLY A 22 4.53 -14.36 11.39
N CYS A 23 5.70 -13.76 11.19
CA CYS A 23 5.89 -12.33 11.39
C CYS A 23 5.12 -11.59 10.30
N SER A 24 3.99 -10.99 10.64
CA SER A 24 3.42 -9.92 9.85
C SER A 24 4.17 -8.63 10.18
N ASN A 25 4.61 -7.92 9.15
CA ASN A 25 5.26 -6.63 9.32
C ASN A 25 4.28 -5.52 8.93
N ILE A 26 4.32 -4.41 9.66
CA ILE A 26 3.55 -3.21 9.35
C ILE A 26 4.40 -2.34 8.44
N TYR A 27 3.83 -1.95 7.32
CA TYR A 27 4.42 -1.06 6.33
C TYR A 27 3.59 0.19 6.17
N TRP A 28 4.21 1.22 5.61
CA TRP A 28 3.57 2.50 5.32
C TRP A 28 3.52 2.71 3.81
N GLY A 29 2.32 3.02 3.32
CA GLY A 29 2.15 3.57 1.98
C GLY A 29 2.10 5.08 2.05
N SER A 30 2.53 5.76 0.99
CA SER A 30 2.56 7.21 0.90
C SER A 30 1.98 7.70 -0.43
N ILE A 31 1.13 8.73 -0.34
CA ILE A 31 0.69 9.53 -1.48
C ILE A 31 1.28 10.93 -1.32
N LYS A 32 2.00 11.41 -2.32
CA LYS A 32 2.52 12.78 -2.34
C LYS A 32 1.77 13.64 -3.34
N ASN A 33 1.37 14.81 -2.91
CA ASN A 33 0.81 15.84 -3.78
C ASN A 33 1.91 16.77 -4.29
N ASN A 34 2.33 16.58 -5.52
CA ASN A 34 3.32 17.42 -6.19
C ASN A 34 2.69 18.53 -7.03
N THR A 35 1.39 18.77 -6.88
CA THR A 35 0.67 19.87 -7.53
C THR A 35 0.72 21.15 -6.71
N SER A 36 0.25 22.25 -7.27
CA SER A 36 0.18 23.56 -6.59
C SER A 36 -1.08 23.77 -5.76
N GLU A 37 -2.00 22.81 -5.72
CA GLU A 37 -3.31 22.93 -5.05
C GLU A 37 -3.58 21.79 -4.08
N VAL A 38 -4.62 21.91 -3.27
CA VAL A 38 -5.08 20.83 -2.40
C VAL A 38 -5.79 19.78 -3.23
N ILE A 39 -5.49 18.50 -2.98
CA ILE A 39 -6.17 17.36 -3.60
C ILE A 39 -6.85 16.48 -2.56
N ASN A 40 -7.95 15.86 -2.94
CA ASN A 40 -8.61 14.81 -2.17
C ASN A 40 -8.29 13.46 -2.79
N VAL A 41 -7.94 12.49 -1.98
CA VAL A 41 -7.52 11.17 -2.44
C VAL A 41 -8.35 10.09 -1.78
N LYS A 42 -8.84 9.17 -2.62
CA LYS A 42 -9.54 7.96 -2.21
C LYS A 42 -8.78 6.74 -2.68
N LEU A 43 -8.48 5.86 -1.75
CA LEU A 43 -7.84 4.57 -2.00
C LEU A 43 -8.90 3.47 -2.05
N THR A 44 -8.78 2.57 -3.00
CA THR A 44 -9.60 1.37 -3.10
C THR A 44 -8.73 0.15 -2.91
N PHE A 45 -9.10 -0.70 -1.96
CA PHE A 45 -8.43 -1.95 -1.66
C PHE A 45 -9.34 -3.11 -2.03
N SER A 46 -8.82 -4.08 -2.73
CA SER A 46 -9.56 -5.28 -3.15
C SER A 46 -8.76 -6.54 -2.80
N ASN A 47 -9.43 -7.48 -2.15
CA ASN A 47 -8.88 -8.79 -1.82
C ASN A 47 -9.97 -9.86 -1.98
N LYS A 48 -9.63 -11.11 -1.64
CA LYS A 48 -10.57 -12.26 -1.71
C LYS A 48 -11.80 -12.13 -0.82
N HIS A 49 -11.81 -11.21 0.15
CA HIS A 49 -12.92 -10.99 1.09
C HIS A 49 -13.81 -9.82 0.69
N GLY A 50 -13.45 -9.06 -0.35
CA GLY A 50 -14.23 -7.94 -0.85
C GLY A 50 -13.39 -6.70 -1.14
N THR A 51 -14.10 -5.58 -1.28
CA THR A 51 -13.54 -4.27 -1.58
C THR A 51 -13.87 -3.29 -0.47
N HIS A 52 -12.90 -2.50 -0.04
CA HIS A 52 -13.08 -1.42 0.91
C HIS A 52 -12.36 -0.14 0.45
N PHE A 53 -12.76 0.98 1.01
CA PHE A 53 -12.27 2.30 0.64
C PHE A 53 -11.65 3.01 1.84
N LEU A 54 -10.65 3.82 1.57
CA LEU A 54 -10.04 4.74 2.52
C LEU A 54 -9.96 6.12 1.88
N GLU A 55 -10.62 7.10 2.48
CA GLU A 55 -10.46 8.50 2.11
C GLU A 55 -9.37 9.11 3.00
N LEU A 56 -8.34 9.64 2.36
CA LEU A 56 -7.25 10.34 3.05
C LEU A 56 -7.69 11.75 3.44
N GLN A 57 -7.04 12.34 4.42
CA GLN A 57 -7.19 13.77 4.69
C GLN A 57 -6.79 14.57 3.45
N PRO A 58 -7.38 15.75 3.19
CA PRO A 58 -6.98 16.59 2.07
C PRO A 58 -5.48 16.87 2.10
N ILE A 59 -4.80 16.57 1.00
CA ILE A 59 -3.34 16.69 0.90
C ILE A 59 -3.00 18.04 0.29
N LYS A 60 -2.34 18.90 1.05
CA LYS A 60 -1.90 20.20 0.56
C LYS A 60 -0.75 20.07 -0.43
N SER A 61 -0.52 21.15 -1.18
CA SER A 61 0.60 21.25 -2.11
C SER A 61 1.93 20.88 -1.45
N GLN A 62 2.69 19.98 -2.07
CA GLN A 62 4.00 19.49 -1.63
C GLN A 62 3.98 18.66 -0.33
N GLU A 63 2.81 18.39 0.24
CA GLU A 63 2.65 17.49 1.39
C GLU A 63 2.38 16.05 0.95
N ASN A 64 2.53 15.12 1.87
CA ASN A 64 2.17 13.73 1.70
C ASN A 64 1.25 13.24 2.82
N GLU A 65 0.50 12.19 2.53
CA GLU A 65 -0.35 11.51 3.48
C GLU A 65 -0.01 10.02 3.49
N LEU A 66 -0.06 9.41 4.66
CA LEU A 66 0.38 8.04 4.90
C LEU A 66 -0.79 7.16 5.32
N TRP A 67 -0.72 5.88 4.95
CA TRP A 67 -1.53 4.83 5.56
C TRP A 67 -0.64 3.64 5.92
N HIS A 68 -1.05 2.86 6.90
CA HIS A 68 -0.34 1.64 7.27
C HIS A 68 -1.06 0.41 6.72
N TYR A 69 -0.30 -0.63 6.44
CA TYR A 69 -0.82 -1.93 6.02
C TYR A 69 0.05 -3.07 6.51
N GLU A 70 -0.58 -4.24 6.70
CA GLU A 70 0.13 -5.45 7.09
C GLU A 70 0.44 -6.30 5.86
N GLN A 71 1.66 -6.78 5.79
CA GLN A 71 2.10 -7.68 4.74
C GLN A 71 2.94 -8.80 5.32
N SER A 72 2.50 -10.04 5.10
CA SER A 72 3.19 -11.26 5.53
C SER A 72 4.25 -11.77 4.54
N SER A 73 4.60 -10.97 3.53
CA SER A 73 5.56 -11.34 2.50
C SER A 73 6.99 -10.99 2.91
N LEU A 74 7.92 -11.90 2.65
CA LEU A 74 9.36 -11.66 2.76
C LEU A 74 9.90 -10.73 1.65
N VAL A 75 9.09 -10.41 0.65
CA VAL A 75 9.48 -9.59 -0.50
C VAL A 75 9.00 -8.16 -0.28
N LEU A 76 9.89 -7.29 0.12
CA LEU A 76 9.68 -5.87 0.48
C LEU A 76 9.54 -4.92 -0.73
N THR A 77 9.10 -5.37 -1.87
CA THR A 77 9.35 -4.59 -3.10
C THR A 77 8.18 -3.78 -3.61
N LYS A 78 7.01 -3.86 -2.98
CA LYS A 78 5.83 -3.19 -3.57
C LYS A 78 4.91 -2.63 -2.50
N ILE A 79 4.31 -1.49 -2.84
CA ILE A 79 3.19 -0.91 -2.11
C ILE A 79 2.09 -1.97 -1.86
N ASP A 80 1.24 -1.75 -0.88
CA ASP A 80 0.17 -2.65 -0.47
C ASP A 80 -0.44 -3.42 -1.66
N LYS A 81 -0.28 -4.74 -1.65
CA LYS A 81 -0.75 -5.62 -2.74
C LYS A 81 -2.26 -5.56 -2.96
N ASN A 82 -3.02 -5.16 -1.94
CA ASN A 82 -4.47 -5.05 -2.02
C ASN A 82 -4.92 -3.69 -2.58
N LEU A 83 -4.03 -2.69 -2.64
CA LEU A 83 -4.34 -1.40 -3.25
C LEU A 83 -4.57 -1.59 -4.76
N SER A 84 -5.81 -1.46 -5.19
CA SER A 84 -6.22 -1.71 -6.58
C SER A 84 -6.41 -0.43 -7.38
N LYS A 85 -6.74 0.68 -6.71
CA LYS A 85 -7.04 1.96 -7.37
C LYS A 85 -6.73 3.14 -6.45
N VAL A 86 -6.19 4.21 -7.03
CA VAL A 86 -6.05 5.52 -6.40
C VAL A 86 -6.84 6.53 -7.24
N GLU A 87 -7.72 7.28 -6.60
CA GLU A 87 -8.49 8.37 -7.22
C GLU A 87 -8.08 9.67 -6.56
N ALA A 88 -7.66 10.65 -7.35
CA ALA A 88 -7.33 11.98 -6.88
C ALA A 88 -8.23 13.03 -7.55
N ILE A 89 -8.76 13.95 -6.77
CA ILE A 89 -9.66 15.02 -7.21
C ILE A 89 -9.03 16.35 -6.83
N ASN A 90 -8.85 17.23 -7.81
CA ASN A 90 -8.35 18.58 -7.57
C ASN A 90 -9.46 19.57 -7.19
N SER A 91 -9.12 20.81 -6.93
CA SER A 91 -10.06 21.86 -6.54
C SER A 91 -11.10 22.23 -7.64
N GLU A 92 -10.80 21.95 -8.89
CA GLU A 92 -11.69 22.18 -10.03
C GLU A 92 -12.65 21.00 -10.29
N GLY A 93 -12.57 19.94 -9.50
CA GLY A 93 -13.37 18.73 -9.66
C GLY A 93 -12.85 17.76 -10.73
N CYS A 94 -11.66 18.00 -11.27
CA CYS A 94 -11.01 17.08 -12.17
C CYS A 94 -10.56 15.84 -11.39
N THR A 95 -10.93 14.65 -11.88
CA THR A 95 -10.57 13.38 -11.27
C THR A 95 -9.56 12.63 -12.13
N VAL A 96 -8.47 12.20 -11.52
CA VAL A 96 -7.52 11.27 -12.10
C VAL A 96 -7.62 9.91 -11.39
N ILE A 97 -7.55 8.84 -12.16
CA ILE A 97 -7.67 7.47 -11.66
C ILE A 97 -6.42 6.69 -12.07
N PHE A 98 -5.72 6.15 -11.08
CA PHE A 98 -4.61 5.22 -11.27
C PHE A 98 -5.09 3.81 -10.96
N ASN A 99 -5.07 2.94 -11.96
CA ASN A 99 -5.27 1.50 -11.76
C ASN A 99 -3.98 0.86 -11.20
N ARG A 100 -4.01 -0.43 -10.91
CA ARG A 100 -2.87 -1.13 -10.31
C ARG A 100 -1.58 -1.00 -11.14
N GLU A 101 -1.67 -1.11 -12.46
CA GLU A 101 -0.50 -0.98 -13.35
C GLU A 101 0.13 0.41 -13.26
N ALA A 102 -0.69 1.45 -13.28
CA ALA A 102 -0.23 2.84 -13.13
C ALA A 102 0.37 3.11 -11.74
N ILE A 103 -0.22 2.52 -10.68
CA ILE A 103 0.31 2.59 -9.32
C ILE A 103 1.69 1.93 -9.26
N ASP A 104 1.84 0.72 -9.76
CA ASP A 104 3.10 -0.02 -9.74
C ASP A 104 4.21 0.75 -10.49
N LYS A 105 3.88 1.36 -11.63
CA LYS A 105 4.81 2.21 -12.38
C LYS A 105 5.26 3.43 -11.57
N LYS A 106 4.34 4.16 -10.95
CA LYS A 106 4.67 5.33 -10.12
C LYS A 106 5.56 4.95 -8.94
N VAL A 107 5.30 3.81 -8.30
CA VAL A 107 6.05 3.31 -7.15
C VAL A 107 7.48 2.91 -7.54
N GLU A 108 7.70 2.38 -8.73
CA GLU A 108 9.04 2.09 -9.26
C GLU A 108 9.84 3.38 -9.51
N GLU A 109 9.19 4.42 -10.04
CA GLU A 109 9.82 5.71 -10.34
C GLU A 109 10.15 6.50 -9.06
N HIS A 110 9.35 6.38 -7.99
CA HIS A 110 9.38 7.24 -6.82
C HIS A 110 9.63 6.50 -5.48
N GLN A 111 10.31 5.37 -5.49
CA GLN A 111 10.75 4.66 -4.28
C GLN A 111 9.60 4.31 -3.30
N LEU A 112 8.57 3.64 -3.77
CA LEU A 112 7.40 3.20 -3.00
C LEU A 112 6.41 4.32 -2.60
N GLU A 113 6.53 5.49 -3.19
CA GLU A 113 5.57 6.58 -3.02
C GLU A 113 4.77 6.81 -4.31
N VAL A 114 3.46 6.99 -4.19
CA VAL A 114 2.61 7.40 -5.31
C VAL A 114 2.62 8.93 -5.38
N VAL A 115 3.35 9.48 -6.32
CA VAL A 115 3.44 10.92 -6.54
C VAL A 115 2.40 11.36 -7.57
N ILE A 116 1.55 12.31 -7.18
CA ILE A 116 0.53 12.90 -8.05
C ILE A 116 1.09 14.21 -8.59
N GLU A 117 1.29 14.25 -9.91
CA GLU A 117 1.89 15.36 -10.63
C GLU A 117 0.82 16.24 -11.30
N PRO A 118 1.11 17.53 -11.57
CA PRO A 118 0.21 18.40 -12.34
C PRO A 118 -0.17 17.79 -13.70
N GLN A 119 0.76 17.11 -14.35
CA GLN A 119 0.55 16.48 -15.65
C GLN A 119 -0.52 15.39 -15.61
N ASP A 120 -0.66 14.67 -14.49
CA ASP A 120 -1.69 13.63 -14.32
C ASP A 120 -3.10 14.22 -14.51
N PHE A 121 -3.36 15.41 -13.95
CA PHE A 121 -4.65 16.11 -14.12
C PHE A 121 -4.82 16.68 -15.53
N ILE A 122 -3.76 17.22 -16.12
CA ILE A 122 -3.79 17.73 -17.49
C ILE A 122 -4.16 16.60 -18.45
N ASP A 123 -3.51 15.45 -18.34
CA ASP A 123 -3.75 14.29 -19.21
C ASP A 123 -5.14 13.68 -19.01
N ALA A 124 -5.65 13.68 -17.77
CA ALA A 124 -6.97 13.14 -17.46
C ALA A 124 -8.11 14.04 -17.94
N CYS A 125 -7.96 15.36 -17.86
CA CYS A 125 -9.05 16.32 -18.05
C CYS A 125 -8.99 17.10 -19.36
N ALA A 126 -7.87 17.08 -20.10
CA ALA A 126 -7.77 17.69 -21.44
C ALA A 126 -8.58 16.95 -22.52
N LYS A 127 -9.14 15.77 -22.20
CA LYS A 127 -9.94 14.94 -23.11
C LYS A 127 -11.44 15.08 -22.93
N GLN A 128 -11.88 16.04 -22.13
CA GLN A 128 -13.30 16.34 -21.92
C GLN A 128 -13.82 17.42 -22.85
#